data_4ad6647d2ef30df7b988790577863556
#
_entry.id   4ad6647d2ef30df7b988790577863556
#
_cell.length_a   1.000
_cell.length_b   1.000
_cell.length_c   1.000
_cell.angle_alpha   90.00
_cell.angle_beta   90.00
_cell.angle_gamma   90.00
#
_symmetry.space_group_name_H-M   'P 1'
#
loop_
_entity.id
_entity.type
_entity.pdbx_description
1 polymer ?
#
loop_
_entity_poly.entity_id
_entity_poly.type
_entity_poly.pdbx_seq_one_letter_code
_entity_poly.pdbx_strand_id
1 'polypeptide(L)'
;VLDLASFPDYQSVADRFHKSAVEPLSFEQGVYGLPETQTFPVLFYRKDILSALRLAIPRTWDDVIVMLPMLQKSKMSFGLPSAIATPTGGMNYKNLLLLLFQNGGELYTKDAKATLLDSPTAVDAFSFMTSLYTDYGLYKEYNFLNQFRAGSVPIGISDYSLYNQLSVFAPELEGIWDFTSVPGTVREDGTIDRTVPGEVNACMILSKSKQPEKAWEFVKWWTSAETQAKFGKE
;
A
#
# COMPACT_ATOMS: atom_id res chain seq x y z
N VAL A 1 17.96 -9.42 17.17
CA VAL A 1 18.47 -8.69 16.00
C VAL A 1 19.61 -7.79 16.47
N LEU A 2 20.62 -7.57 15.63
CA LEU A 2 21.74 -6.68 15.91
C LEU A 2 21.30 -5.24 15.63
N ASP A 3 21.73 -4.31 16.48
CA ASP A 3 21.56 -2.88 16.21
C ASP A 3 22.55 -2.44 15.13
N LEU A 4 22.05 -2.07 13.97
CA LEU A 4 22.84 -1.66 12.81
C LEU A 4 23.50 -0.28 13.01
N ALA A 5 22.97 0.57 13.89
CA ALA A 5 23.57 1.85 14.23
C ALA A 5 24.94 1.70 14.92
N SER A 6 25.27 0.48 15.41
CA SER A 6 26.59 0.17 15.96
C SER A 6 27.72 0.11 14.92
N PHE A 7 27.40 -0.01 13.63
CA PHE A 7 28.40 0.00 12.56
C PHE A 7 28.84 1.44 12.22
N PRO A 8 30.16 1.69 12.08
CA PRO A 8 30.69 3.04 11.92
C PRO A 8 30.17 3.80 10.70
N ASP A 9 29.83 3.08 9.62
CA ASP A 9 29.37 3.63 8.35
C ASP A 9 27.85 3.56 8.16
N TYR A 10 27.11 3.15 9.23
CA TYR A 10 25.64 3.00 9.17
C TYR A 10 24.93 4.23 8.61
N GLN A 11 25.24 5.43 9.10
CA GLN A 11 24.56 6.65 8.69
C GLN A 11 24.67 6.90 7.18
N SER A 12 25.86 6.71 6.62
CA SER A 12 26.08 6.88 5.18
C SER A 12 25.32 5.88 4.32
N VAL A 13 25.01 4.70 4.89
CA VAL A 13 24.20 3.67 4.25
C VAL A 13 22.73 4.00 4.39
N ALA A 14 22.26 4.41 5.57
CA ALA A 14 20.89 4.78 5.84
C ALA A 14 20.43 5.98 5.00
N ASP A 15 21.30 6.94 4.74
CA ASP A 15 21.02 8.13 3.93
C ASP A 15 20.70 7.81 2.45
N ARG A 16 20.88 6.57 2.01
CA ARG A 16 20.47 6.10 0.68
C ARG A 16 18.96 5.91 0.55
N PHE A 17 18.26 5.78 1.67
CA PHE A 17 16.85 5.41 1.72
C PHE A 17 15.97 6.60 2.08
N HIS A 18 14.72 6.52 1.64
CA HIS A 18 13.71 7.45 2.11
C HIS A 18 13.44 7.25 3.61
N LYS A 19 13.31 8.32 4.37
CA LYS A 19 13.12 8.25 5.83
C LYS A 19 11.93 7.38 6.23
N SER A 20 10.80 7.48 5.51
CA SER A 20 9.62 6.67 5.77
C SER A 20 9.83 5.16 5.64
N ALA A 21 10.88 4.71 4.95
CA ALA A 21 11.24 3.29 4.85
C ALA A 21 12.16 2.82 5.98
N VAL A 22 12.98 3.72 6.55
CA VAL A 22 13.92 3.39 7.63
C VAL A 22 13.28 3.53 9.01
N GLU A 23 12.43 4.54 9.20
CA GLU A 23 11.80 4.86 10.48
C GLU A 23 11.05 3.68 11.12
N PRO A 24 10.24 2.88 10.38
CA PRO A 24 9.58 1.70 10.94
C PRO A 24 10.52 0.59 11.42
N LEU A 25 11.79 0.63 11.00
CA LEU A 25 12.81 -0.35 11.37
C LEU A 25 13.62 0.09 12.59
N SER A 26 13.27 1.25 13.14
CA SER A 26 13.88 1.82 14.35
C SER A 26 12.99 1.54 15.56
N PHE A 27 13.58 1.10 16.64
CA PHE A 27 12.86 0.87 17.89
C PHE A 27 13.72 1.33 19.09
N GLU A 28 13.12 2.09 20.00
CA GLU A 28 13.84 2.77 21.10
C GLU A 28 14.98 3.66 20.54
N GLN A 29 16.23 3.30 20.79
CA GLN A 29 17.41 4.04 20.32
C GLN A 29 18.23 3.28 19.27
N GLY A 30 17.74 2.10 18.83
CA GLY A 30 18.42 1.25 17.86
C GLY A 30 17.73 1.17 16.50
N VAL A 31 18.48 0.76 15.50
CA VAL A 31 17.97 0.48 14.14
C VAL A 31 18.28 -0.97 13.79
N TYR A 32 17.25 -1.74 13.46
CA TYR A 32 17.36 -3.19 13.40
C TYR A 32 17.27 -3.78 11.99
N GLY A 33 17.18 -2.94 10.97
CA GLY A 33 17.15 -3.38 9.59
C GLY A 33 17.44 -2.26 8.60
N LEU A 34 17.77 -2.63 7.35
CA LEU A 34 17.77 -1.74 6.20
C LEU A 34 16.66 -2.14 5.24
N PRO A 35 15.94 -1.17 4.65
CA PRO A 35 14.88 -1.47 3.70
C PRO A 35 15.43 -2.25 2.50
N GLU A 36 14.70 -3.28 2.08
CA GLU A 36 14.95 -4.03 0.84
C GLU A 36 13.92 -3.66 -0.22
N THR A 37 12.65 -3.81 0.13
CA THR A 37 11.55 -3.46 -0.75
C THR A 37 10.48 -2.68 0.02
N GLN A 38 9.82 -1.78 -0.68
CA GLN A 38 8.66 -1.07 -0.15
C GLN A 38 7.49 -1.22 -1.11
N THR A 39 6.31 -1.55 -0.59
CA THR A 39 5.07 -1.53 -1.35
C THR A 39 4.03 -0.66 -0.66
N PHE A 40 3.14 -0.11 -1.45
CA PHE A 40 2.07 0.77 -0.99
C PHE A 40 0.88 0.70 -1.96
N PRO A 41 -0.35 0.99 -1.50
CA PRO A 41 -1.52 1.03 -2.36
C PRO A 41 -1.47 2.17 -3.37
N VAL A 42 -1.88 1.87 -4.60
CA VAL A 42 -2.14 2.84 -5.67
C VAL A 42 -3.47 2.51 -6.36
N LEU A 43 -4.02 3.47 -7.09
CA LEU A 43 -5.24 3.29 -7.87
C LEU A 43 -4.87 2.87 -9.29
N PHE A 44 -5.20 1.64 -9.67
CA PHE A 44 -5.10 1.14 -11.04
C PHE A 44 -6.40 1.40 -11.79
N TYR A 45 -6.32 1.74 -13.08
CA TYR A 45 -7.51 1.99 -13.90
C TYR A 45 -7.32 1.62 -15.37
N ARG A 46 -8.40 1.19 -16.00
CA ARG A 46 -8.51 0.88 -17.43
C ARG A 46 -8.91 2.14 -18.20
N LYS A 47 -7.96 2.70 -18.95
CA LYS A 47 -8.18 3.93 -19.74
C LYS A 47 -9.28 3.78 -20.78
N ASP A 48 -9.30 2.65 -21.46
CA ASP A 48 -10.28 2.29 -22.47
C ASP A 48 -11.71 2.24 -21.91
N ILE A 49 -11.90 1.55 -20.78
CA ILE A 49 -13.22 1.39 -20.15
C ILE A 49 -13.72 2.71 -19.55
N LEU A 50 -12.86 3.42 -18.79
CA LEU A 50 -13.27 4.71 -18.21
C LEU A 50 -13.63 5.72 -19.29
N SER A 51 -12.88 5.76 -20.41
CA SER A 51 -13.17 6.61 -21.55
C SER A 51 -14.52 6.24 -22.19
N ALA A 52 -14.80 4.96 -22.43
CA ALA A 52 -16.05 4.48 -22.99
C ALA A 52 -17.26 4.83 -22.11
N LEU A 53 -17.10 4.78 -20.78
CA LEU A 53 -18.12 5.15 -19.81
C LEU A 53 -18.17 6.66 -19.52
N ARG A 54 -17.26 7.46 -20.07
CA ARG A 54 -17.09 8.90 -19.81
C ARG A 54 -16.89 9.20 -18.32
N LEU A 55 -16.17 8.33 -17.61
CA LEU A 55 -15.84 8.48 -16.20
C LEU A 55 -14.46 9.14 -16.05
N ALA A 56 -14.38 10.13 -15.18
CA ALA A 56 -13.10 10.70 -14.73
C ALA A 56 -12.44 9.81 -13.69
N ILE A 57 -11.12 9.92 -13.57
CA ILE A 57 -10.37 9.26 -12.48
C ILE A 57 -10.74 9.94 -11.16
N PRO A 58 -11.23 9.20 -10.14
CA PRO A 58 -11.66 9.78 -8.88
C PRO A 58 -10.48 10.33 -8.09
N ARG A 59 -10.64 11.51 -7.54
CA ARG A 59 -9.64 12.18 -6.70
C ARG A 59 -9.94 12.04 -5.22
N THR A 60 -11.21 11.83 -4.88
CA THR A 60 -11.75 11.73 -3.53
C THR A 60 -12.62 10.49 -3.40
N TRP A 61 -12.93 10.10 -2.17
CA TRP A 61 -13.89 9.03 -1.91
C TRP A 61 -15.30 9.40 -2.36
N ASP A 62 -15.68 10.67 -2.31
CA ASP A 62 -16.96 11.15 -2.86
C ASP A 62 -17.04 10.92 -4.35
N ASP A 63 -15.94 11.18 -5.09
CA ASP A 63 -15.88 10.89 -6.53
C ASP A 63 -16.06 9.39 -6.81
N VAL A 64 -15.49 8.53 -5.94
CA VAL A 64 -15.70 7.07 -6.03
C VAL A 64 -17.18 6.74 -5.87
N ILE A 65 -17.83 7.27 -4.83
CA ILE A 65 -19.26 7.01 -4.58
C ILE A 65 -20.12 7.46 -5.76
N VAL A 66 -19.84 8.64 -6.31
CA VAL A 66 -20.58 9.19 -7.47
C VAL A 66 -20.43 8.31 -8.71
N MET A 67 -19.27 7.68 -8.93
CA MET A 67 -19.06 6.83 -10.11
C MET A 67 -19.68 5.43 -9.99
N LEU A 68 -19.91 4.90 -8.78
CA LEU A 68 -20.36 3.52 -8.55
C LEU A 68 -21.66 3.17 -9.30
N PRO A 69 -22.72 4.00 -9.32
CA PRO A 69 -23.95 3.66 -10.04
C PRO A 69 -23.72 3.44 -11.56
N MET A 70 -22.78 4.17 -12.16
CA MET A 70 -22.46 4.00 -13.59
C MET A 70 -21.70 2.69 -13.83
N LEU A 71 -20.75 2.34 -12.98
CA LEU A 71 -20.06 1.07 -13.03
C LEU A 71 -21.04 -0.10 -12.85
N GLN A 72 -21.90 -0.03 -11.83
CA GLN A 72 -22.88 -1.08 -11.52
C GLN A 72 -23.92 -1.27 -12.63
N LYS A 73 -24.39 -0.19 -13.26
CA LYS A 73 -25.26 -0.27 -14.45
C LYS A 73 -24.61 -1.07 -15.58
N SER A 74 -23.29 -1.01 -15.68
CA SER A 74 -22.49 -1.76 -16.65
C SER A 74 -22.06 -3.12 -16.15
N LYS A 75 -22.57 -3.59 -15.00
CA LYS A 75 -22.18 -4.83 -14.29
C LYS A 75 -20.69 -4.84 -13.91
N MET A 76 -20.15 -3.69 -13.60
CA MET A 76 -18.78 -3.46 -13.17
C MET A 76 -18.77 -2.96 -11.71
N SER A 77 -17.60 -3.02 -11.06
CA SER A 77 -17.41 -2.53 -9.69
C SER A 77 -16.10 -1.75 -9.57
N PHE A 78 -16.02 -0.95 -8.51
CA PHE A 78 -14.77 -0.41 -8.01
C PHE A 78 -14.09 -1.45 -7.12
N GLY A 79 -12.77 -1.61 -7.24
CA GLY A 79 -12.00 -2.58 -6.49
C GLY A 79 -11.34 -1.98 -5.24
N LEU A 80 -11.56 -2.62 -4.11
CA LEU A 80 -10.72 -2.45 -2.92
C LEU A 80 -9.89 -3.70 -2.70
N PRO A 81 -8.72 -3.63 -2.01
CA PRO A 81 -8.05 -4.85 -1.57
C PRO A 81 -9.04 -5.81 -0.90
N SER A 82 -9.03 -7.08 -1.32
CA SER A 82 -10.00 -8.07 -0.83
C SER A 82 -10.04 -8.08 0.70
N ALA A 83 -11.23 -8.02 1.27
CA ALA A 83 -11.40 -8.02 2.73
C ALA A 83 -10.98 -9.36 3.36
N ILE A 84 -11.02 -10.45 2.57
CA ILE A 84 -10.68 -11.81 2.99
C ILE A 84 -9.54 -12.27 2.08
N ALA A 85 -8.29 -12.05 2.46
CA ALA A 85 -7.22 -12.32 1.52
C ALA A 85 -5.88 -12.67 2.10
N THR A 86 -5.84 -13.49 3.10
CA THR A 86 -4.60 -14.19 3.37
C THR A 86 -4.81 -15.68 3.22
N PRO A 87 -3.83 -16.44 2.70
CA PRO A 87 -3.89 -17.90 2.67
C PRO A 87 -4.16 -18.53 4.04
N THR A 88 -3.93 -17.78 5.10
CA THR A 88 -4.16 -18.15 6.50
C THR A 88 -5.52 -17.72 7.05
N GLY A 89 -6.41 -17.14 6.22
CA GLY A 89 -7.75 -16.71 6.62
C GLY A 89 -7.80 -15.42 7.45
N GLY A 90 -6.71 -14.63 7.46
CA GLY A 90 -6.70 -13.32 8.13
C GLY A 90 -7.49 -12.26 7.37
N MET A 91 -8.07 -11.31 8.11
CA MET A 91 -8.70 -10.14 7.50
C MET A 91 -7.64 -9.19 6.92
N ASN A 92 -7.94 -8.62 5.76
CA ASN A 92 -7.12 -7.57 5.20
C ASN A 92 -7.48 -6.22 5.84
N TYR A 93 -6.64 -5.77 6.75
CA TYR A 93 -6.81 -4.50 7.46
C TYR A 93 -6.35 -3.26 6.66
N LYS A 94 -5.77 -3.45 5.47
CA LYS A 94 -5.22 -2.33 4.66
C LYS A 94 -6.27 -1.28 4.32
N ASN A 95 -7.52 -1.70 4.04
CA ASN A 95 -8.61 -0.78 3.74
C ASN A 95 -8.95 0.12 4.94
N LEU A 96 -8.96 -0.46 6.15
CA LEU A 96 -9.18 0.31 7.36
C LEU A 96 -8.02 1.29 7.61
N LEU A 97 -6.78 0.82 7.48
CA LEU A 97 -5.61 1.69 7.68
C LEU A 97 -5.56 2.84 6.68
N LEU A 98 -5.91 2.58 5.42
CA LEU A 98 -5.98 3.60 4.39
C LEU A 98 -6.94 4.74 4.80
N LEU A 99 -8.16 4.39 5.19
CA LEU A 99 -9.19 5.35 5.59
C LEU A 99 -8.87 6.02 6.93
N LEU A 100 -8.34 5.26 7.89
CA LEU A 100 -7.94 5.77 9.19
C LEU A 100 -6.86 6.86 9.06
N PHE A 101 -5.79 6.58 8.32
CA PHE A 101 -4.68 7.53 8.15
C PHE A 101 -5.10 8.76 7.36
N GLN A 102 -5.90 8.62 6.31
CA GLN A 102 -6.46 9.74 5.56
C GLN A 102 -7.38 10.62 6.41
N ASN A 103 -8.00 10.09 7.45
CA ASN A 103 -8.77 10.85 8.43
C ASN A 103 -7.91 11.37 9.60
N GLY A 104 -6.58 11.21 9.56
CA GLY A 104 -5.66 11.67 10.59
C GLY A 104 -5.67 10.81 11.85
N GLY A 105 -6.22 9.61 11.77
CA GLY A 105 -6.19 8.65 12.86
C GLY A 105 -4.87 7.88 12.94
N GLU A 106 -4.62 7.29 14.08
CA GLU A 106 -3.47 6.45 14.38
C GLU A 106 -3.94 5.14 15.03
N LEU A 107 -3.12 4.09 14.96
CA LEU A 107 -3.45 2.79 15.59
C LEU A 107 -3.20 2.78 17.08
N TYR A 108 -2.17 3.49 17.52
CA TYR A 108 -1.68 3.50 18.89
C TYR A 108 -1.40 4.91 19.37
N THR A 109 -1.40 5.09 20.70
CA THR A 109 -0.86 6.30 21.33
C THR A 109 0.63 6.44 21.00
N LYS A 110 1.16 7.69 21.08
CA LYS A 110 2.59 7.98 20.78
C LYS A 110 3.58 7.16 21.62
N ASP A 111 3.18 6.74 22.81
CA ASP A 111 3.99 5.88 23.68
C ASP A 111 3.75 4.38 23.44
N ALA A 112 2.95 4.04 22.43
CA ALA A 112 2.57 2.67 22.01
C ALA A 112 1.95 1.80 23.12
N LYS A 113 1.40 2.40 24.19
CA LYS A 113 0.83 1.66 25.33
C LYS A 113 -0.64 1.37 25.22
N ALA A 114 -1.37 2.11 24.39
CA ALA A 114 -2.80 1.92 24.20
C ALA A 114 -3.16 1.96 22.70
N THR A 115 -4.18 1.22 22.34
CA THR A 115 -4.79 1.31 20.99
C THR A 115 -5.69 2.55 20.90
N LEU A 116 -5.84 3.08 19.69
CA LEU A 116 -6.76 4.17 19.35
C LEU A 116 -7.88 3.71 18.42
N LEU A 117 -8.10 2.40 18.31
CA LEU A 117 -9.14 1.82 17.44
C LEU A 117 -10.57 2.08 17.94
N ASP A 118 -10.73 2.51 19.19
CA ASP A 118 -11.99 2.95 19.78
C ASP A 118 -12.20 4.48 19.71
N SER A 119 -11.27 5.20 19.11
CA SER A 119 -11.40 6.65 18.88
C SER A 119 -12.54 6.97 17.89
N PRO A 120 -13.20 8.12 18.00
CA PRO A 120 -14.22 8.53 17.02
C PRO A 120 -13.73 8.44 15.57
N THR A 121 -12.51 8.92 15.29
CA THR A 121 -11.90 8.84 13.95
C THR A 121 -11.76 7.41 13.44
N ALA A 122 -11.39 6.46 14.30
CA ALA A 122 -11.27 5.05 13.91
C ALA A 122 -12.65 4.41 13.68
N VAL A 123 -13.63 4.76 14.50
CA VAL A 123 -15.03 4.30 14.33
C VAL A 123 -15.63 4.84 13.04
N ASP A 124 -15.40 6.12 12.71
CA ASP A 124 -15.85 6.73 11.46
C ASP A 124 -15.20 6.09 10.24
N ALA A 125 -13.88 5.85 10.27
CA ALA A 125 -13.15 5.16 9.20
C ALA A 125 -13.68 3.72 9.00
N PHE A 126 -13.94 3.00 10.07
CA PHE A 126 -14.49 1.65 10.02
C PHE A 126 -15.93 1.65 9.49
N SER A 127 -16.76 2.60 9.93
CA SER A 127 -18.16 2.74 9.49
C SER A 127 -18.20 3.06 7.99
N PHE A 128 -17.36 3.99 7.53
CA PHE A 128 -17.27 4.29 6.10
C PHE A 128 -16.76 3.09 5.30
N MET A 129 -15.71 2.41 5.75
CA MET A 129 -15.24 1.18 5.10
C MET A 129 -16.36 0.14 4.99
N THR A 130 -17.13 -0.05 6.05
CA THR A 130 -18.22 -1.03 6.07
C THR A 130 -19.32 -0.65 5.09
N SER A 131 -19.69 0.64 5.02
CA SER A 131 -20.72 1.13 4.10
C SER A 131 -20.35 0.91 2.63
N LEU A 132 -19.07 0.94 2.25
CA LEU A 132 -18.65 0.60 0.90
C LEU A 132 -19.09 -0.81 0.48
N TYR A 133 -19.16 -1.75 1.40
CA TYR A 133 -19.61 -3.13 1.14
C TYR A 133 -21.10 -3.30 1.33
N THR A 134 -21.72 -2.70 2.37
CA THR A 134 -23.11 -2.92 2.73
C THR A 134 -24.08 -2.06 1.93
N ASP A 135 -23.74 -0.80 1.73
CA ASP A 135 -24.65 0.19 1.14
C ASP A 135 -24.32 0.42 -0.34
N TYR A 136 -23.03 0.38 -0.69
CA TYR A 136 -22.55 0.61 -2.06
C TYR A 136 -22.23 -0.68 -2.83
N GLY A 137 -22.27 -1.84 -2.18
CA GLY A 137 -22.22 -3.16 -2.82
C GLY A 137 -20.87 -3.50 -3.47
N LEU A 138 -19.75 -3.02 -2.94
CA LEU A 138 -18.43 -3.42 -3.41
C LEU A 138 -18.19 -4.91 -3.10
N TYR A 139 -17.38 -5.55 -3.93
CA TYR A 139 -17.05 -6.97 -3.74
C TYR A 139 -16.17 -7.17 -2.50
N LYS A 140 -16.57 -8.09 -1.63
CA LYS A 140 -15.80 -8.43 -0.42
C LYS A 140 -14.61 -9.32 -0.73
N GLU A 141 -14.77 -10.20 -1.72
CA GLU A 141 -13.77 -11.19 -2.11
C GLU A 141 -13.75 -11.33 -3.62
N TYR A 142 -12.58 -11.17 -4.22
CA TYR A 142 -12.36 -11.33 -5.66
C TYR A 142 -10.86 -11.33 -5.95
N ASN A 143 -10.47 -11.85 -7.11
CA ASN A 143 -9.11 -11.72 -7.62
C ASN A 143 -9.01 -10.47 -8.48
N PHE A 144 -8.32 -9.43 -7.98
CA PHE A 144 -8.24 -8.14 -8.65
C PHE A 144 -7.61 -8.26 -10.04
N LEU A 145 -6.48 -8.97 -10.18
CA LEU A 145 -5.81 -9.14 -11.48
C LEU A 145 -6.76 -9.72 -12.53
N ASN A 146 -7.46 -10.82 -12.19
CA ASN A 146 -8.39 -11.46 -13.10
C ASN A 146 -9.60 -10.58 -13.45
N GLN A 147 -10.17 -9.90 -12.46
CA GLN A 147 -11.33 -9.04 -12.68
C GLN A 147 -10.97 -7.75 -13.43
N PHE A 148 -9.79 -7.20 -13.18
CA PHE A 148 -9.25 -6.05 -13.89
C PHE A 148 -8.97 -6.40 -15.36
N ARG A 149 -8.37 -7.57 -15.59
CA ARG A 149 -8.13 -8.12 -16.92
C ARG A 149 -9.42 -8.35 -17.70
N ALA A 150 -10.42 -8.93 -17.05
CA ALA A 150 -11.76 -9.15 -17.65
C ALA A 150 -12.57 -7.84 -17.82
N GLY A 151 -12.18 -6.74 -17.17
CA GLY A 151 -12.87 -5.46 -17.23
C GLY A 151 -14.08 -5.34 -16.28
N SER A 152 -14.36 -6.35 -15.47
CA SER A 152 -15.47 -6.30 -14.49
C SER A 152 -15.15 -5.47 -13.24
N VAL A 153 -13.84 -5.25 -12.96
CA VAL A 153 -13.35 -4.29 -11.97
C VAL A 153 -12.31 -3.39 -12.67
N PRO A 154 -12.77 -2.44 -13.50
CA PRO A 154 -11.88 -1.66 -14.37
C PRO A 154 -11.09 -0.57 -13.65
N ILE A 155 -11.39 -0.33 -12.40
CA ILE A 155 -10.72 0.64 -11.54
C ILE A 155 -10.73 0.13 -10.11
N GLY A 156 -9.61 0.31 -9.39
CA GLY A 156 -9.54 -0.13 -8.00
C GLY A 156 -8.16 0.04 -7.39
N ILE A 157 -8.11 -0.09 -6.08
CA ILE A 157 -6.90 0.04 -5.27
C ILE A 157 -6.24 -1.33 -5.12
N SER A 158 -4.95 -1.38 -5.37
CA SER A 158 -4.11 -2.55 -5.13
C SER A 158 -2.69 -2.11 -4.76
N ASP A 159 -1.88 -3.02 -4.24
CA ASP A 159 -0.47 -2.76 -4.00
C ASP A 159 0.27 -2.49 -5.32
N TYR A 160 1.26 -1.60 -5.27
CA TYR A 160 2.07 -1.24 -6.45
C TYR A 160 2.70 -2.47 -7.16
N SER A 161 2.96 -3.54 -6.43
CA SER A 161 3.47 -4.81 -6.99
C SER A 161 2.55 -5.43 -8.07
N LEU A 162 1.28 -5.02 -8.15
CA LEU A 162 0.38 -5.43 -9.23
C LEU A 162 0.87 -4.95 -10.60
N TYR A 163 1.66 -3.86 -10.66
CA TYR A 163 2.29 -3.40 -11.90
C TYR A 163 3.05 -4.53 -12.61
N ASN A 164 3.92 -5.22 -11.87
CA ASN A 164 4.70 -6.33 -12.42
C ASN A 164 3.80 -7.50 -12.84
N GLN A 165 2.76 -7.79 -12.05
CA GLN A 165 1.82 -8.86 -12.39
C GLN A 165 1.03 -8.55 -13.68
N LEU A 166 0.57 -7.32 -13.85
CA LEU A 166 -0.11 -6.89 -15.08
C LEU A 166 0.82 -6.94 -16.28
N SER A 167 2.05 -6.47 -16.13
CA SER A 167 3.04 -6.47 -17.23
C SER A 167 3.40 -7.88 -17.71
N VAL A 168 3.45 -8.86 -16.79
CA VAL A 168 3.84 -10.24 -17.11
C VAL A 168 2.64 -11.12 -17.48
N PHE A 169 1.56 -11.03 -16.72
CA PHE A 169 0.41 -11.97 -16.86
C PHE A 169 -0.75 -11.43 -17.68
N ALA A 170 -0.72 -10.14 -18.06
CA ALA A 170 -1.76 -9.51 -18.87
C ALA A 170 -1.15 -8.62 -19.98
N PRO A 171 -0.20 -9.14 -20.80
CA PRO A 171 0.46 -8.35 -21.84
C PRO A 171 -0.53 -7.79 -22.87
N GLU A 172 -1.69 -8.42 -23.06
CA GLU A 172 -2.76 -7.93 -23.93
C GLU A 172 -3.40 -6.60 -23.45
N LEU A 173 -3.14 -6.21 -22.21
CA LEU A 173 -3.58 -4.93 -21.67
C LEU A 173 -2.55 -3.80 -21.82
N GLU A 174 -1.40 -4.06 -22.42
CA GLU A 174 -0.36 -3.05 -22.59
C GLU A 174 -0.91 -1.78 -23.25
N GLY A 175 -0.57 -0.64 -22.64
CA GLY A 175 -0.99 0.69 -23.12
C GLY A 175 -2.42 1.11 -22.81
N ILE A 176 -3.32 0.19 -22.38
CA ILE A 176 -4.72 0.52 -22.08
C ILE A 176 -5.06 0.64 -20.59
N TRP A 177 -4.09 0.51 -19.72
CA TRP A 177 -4.22 0.78 -18.27
C TRP A 177 -3.15 1.74 -17.80
N ASP A 178 -3.33 2.25 -16.60
CA ASP A 178 -2.37 3.09 -15.90
C ASP A 178 -2.66 3.06 -14.40
N PHE A 179 -1.85 3.75 -13.60
CA PHE A 179 -2.08 3.91 -12.18
C PHE A 179 -1.81 5.35 -11.72
N THR A 180 -2.37 5.71 -10.59
CA THR A 180 -2.19 7.01 -9.96
C THR A 180 -2.33 6.88 -8.44
N SER A 181 -2.21 8.00 -7.72
CA SER A 181 -2.48 8.03 -6.27
C SER A 181 -3.92 7.61 -5.97
N VAL A 182 -4.12 6.98 -4.82
CA VAL A 182 -5.45 6.59 -4.34
C VAL A 182 -6.39 7.80 -4.19
N PRO A 183 -7.72 7.61 -4.23
CA PRO A 183 -8.66 8.62 -3.80
C PRO A 183 -8.36 9.05 -2.35
N GLY A 184 -8.50 10.32 -2.08
CA GLY A 184 -8.21 10.87 -0.75
C GLY A 184 -9.45 11.33 0.00
N THR A 185 -9.26 11.63 1.27
CA THR A 185 -10.24 12.28 2.13
C THR A 185 -10.04 13.79 2.08
N VAL A 186 -11.11 14.55 1.88
CA VAL A 186 -11.07 16.02 1.92
C VAL A 186 -10.99 16.46 3.38
N ARG A 187 -9.98 17.23 3.71
CA ARG A 187 -9.79 17.82 5.04
C ARG A 187 -10.61 19.11 5.20
N GLU A 188 -10.79 19.57 6.42
CA GLU A 188 -11.51 20.82 6.73
C GLU A 188 -10.94 22.05 6.02
N ASP A 189 -9.65 22.09 5.76
CA ASP A 189 -8.97 23.15 5.02
C ASP A 189 -9.11 23.04 3.47
N GLY A 190 -9.86 22.04 2.99
CA GLY A 190 -10.06 21.76 1.58
C GLY A 190 -8.92 20.99 0.91
N THR A 191 -7.86 20.66 1.61
CA THR A 191 -6.80 19.78 1.08
C THR A 191 -7.28 18.34 0.98
N ILE A 192 -6.70 17.58 0.04
CA ILE A 192 -7.04 16.17 -0.14
C ILE A 192 -5.89 15.33 0.42
N ASP A 193 -6.16 14.65 1.52
CA ASP A 193 -5.21 13.72 2.12
C ASP A 193 -5.26 12.37 1.40
N ARG A 194 -4.11 11.92 0.88
CA ARG A 194 -3.93 10.64 0.17
C ARG A 194 -2.91 9.75 0.87
N THR A 195 -2.74 9.92 2.18
CA THR A 195 -1.86 9.06 2.98
C THR A 195 -2.26 7.60 2.80
N VAL A 196 -1.27 6.74 2.60
CA VAL A 196 -1.45 5.30 2.42
C VAL A 196 -0.58 4.53 3.41
N PRO A 197 -1.03 3.35 3.89
CA PRO A 197 -0.16 2.45 4.63
C PRO A 197 0.92 1.91 3.70
N GLY A 198 2.18 1.93 4.14
CA GLY A 198 3.30 1.30 3.46
C GLY A 198 3.73 0.03 4.17
N GLU A 199 4.20 -0.94 3.41
CA GLU A 199 4.85 -2.14 3.93
C GLU A 199 6.31 -2.14 3.50
N VAL A 200 7.20 -2.41 4.45
CA VAL A 200 8.65 -2.47 4.21
C VAL A 200 9.14 -3.87 4.56
N ASN A 201 9.77 -4.55 3.60
CA ASN A 201 10.60 -5.70 3.89
C ASN A 201 12.02 -5.22 4.15
N ALA A 202 12.68 -5.84 5.10
CA ALA A 202 14.00 -5.39 5.54
C ALA A 202 15.00 -6.52 5.69
N CYS A 203 16.25 -6.22 5.37
CA CYS A 203 17.38 -7.05 5.69
C CYS A 203 17.84 -6.79 7.12
N MET A 204 17.98 -7.85 7.92
CA MET A 204 18.39 -7.78 9.33
C MET A 204 19.59 -8.68 9.59
N ILE A 205 20.38 -8.35 10.58
CA ILE A 205 21.47 -9.19 11.06
C ILE A 205 21.09 -9.79 12.40
N LEU A 206 21.21 -11.12 12.52
CA LEU A 206 20.92 -11.80 13.78
C LEU A 206 21.99 -11.47 14.81
N SER A 207 21.60 -11.17 16.05
CA SER A 207 22.53 -10.89 17.16
C SER A 207 23.47 -12.06 17.50
N LYS A 208 23.10 -13.29 17.13
CA LYS A 208 23.91 -14.50 17.29
C LYS A 208 24.86 -14.78 16.12
N SER A 209 24.92 -13.87 15.10
CA SER A 209 25.86 -14.03 13.99
C SER A 209 27.30 -14.09 14.54
N LYS A 210 28.07 -15.04 14.02
CA LYS A 210 29.51 -15.15 14.36
C LYS A 210 30.38 -14.28 13.44
N GLN A 211 29.80 -13.64 12.42
CA GLN A 211 30.49 -12.81 11.45
C GLN A 211 29.65 -11.56 11.12
N PRO A 212 29.36 -10.70 12.11
CA PRO A 212 28.48 -9.56 11.93
C PRO A 212 29.01 -8.55 10.90
N GLU A 213 30.33 -8.34 10.84
CA GLU A 213 30.96 -7.43 9.86
C GLU A 213 30.76 -7.93 8.43
N LYS A 214 30.92 -9.23 8.18
CA LYS A 214 30.66 -9.81 6.84
C LYS A 214 29.18 -9.79 6.48
N ALA A 215 28.31 -9.99 7.44
CA ALA A 215 26.87 -9.85 7.23
C ALA A 215 26.52 -8.41 6.90
N TRP A 216 27.16 -7.43 7.56
CA TRP A 216 26.99 -6.00 7.26
C TRP A 216 27.47 -5.64 5.85
N GLU A 217 28.64 -6.14 5.42
CA GLU A 217 29.11 -5.96 4.04
C GLU A 217 28.12 -6.51 3.01
N PHE A 218 27.55 -7.69 3.27
CA PHE A 218 26.53 -8.27 2.41
C PHE A 218 25.27 -7.38 2.35
N VAL A 219 24.74 -6.94 3.51
CA VAL A 219 23.53 -6.10 3.57
C VAL A 219 23.77 -4.77 2.84
N LYS A 220 24.94 -4.14 3.01
CA LYS A 220 25.30 -2.93 2.27
C LYS A 220 25.31 -3.13 0.75
N TRP A 221 25.92 -4.23 0.30
CA TRP A 221 25.95 -4.60 -1.12
C TRP A 221 24.57 -4.91 -1.64
N TRP A 222 23.80 -5.74 -0.95
CA TRP A 222 22.45 -6.14 -1.34
C TRP A 222 21.52 -4.93 -1.49
N THR A 223 21.56 -4.02 -0.55
CA THR A 223 20.71 -2.82 -0.53
C THR A 223 21.30 -1.65 -1.31
N SER A 224 22.37 -1.84 -2.07
CA SER A 224 22.94 -0.78 -2.93
C SER A 224 22.04 -0.50 -4.13
N ALA A 225 22.02 0.75 -4.60
CA ALA A 225 21.23 1.15 -5.77
C ALA A 225 21.57 0.30 -7.03
N GLU A 226 22.84 -0.05 -7.22
CA GLU A 226 23.29 -0.87 -8.35
C GLU A 226 22.68 -2.29 -8.27
N THR A 227 22.77 -2.93 -7.10
CA THR A 227 22.24 -4.30 -6.91
C THR A 227 20.72 -4.31 -7.02
N GLN A 228 20.04 -3.37 -6.39
CA GLN A 228 18.59 -3.26 -6.44
C GLN A 228 18.08 -2.94 -7.85
N ALA A 229 18.79 -2.12 -8.63
CA ALA A 229 18.45 -1.85 -10.03
C ALA A 229 18.60 -3.09 -10.93
N LYS A 230 19.56 -3.98 -10.65
CA LYS A 230 19.69 -5.27 -11.35
C LYS A 230 18.56 -6.21 -10.95
N PHE A 231 18.31 -6.38 -9.65
CA PHE A 231 17.26 -7.24 -9.12
C PHE A 231 15.87 -6.85 -9.62
N GLY A 232 15.56 -5.57 -9.74
CA GLY A 232 14.27 -5.09 -10.22
C GLY A 232 14.05 -5.19 -11.73
N LYS A 233 15.08 -5.60 -12.50
CA LYS A 233 14.98 -5.81 -13.95
C LYS A 233 14.81 -7.27 -14.36
N GLU A 234 15.12 -8.21 -13.45
CA GLU A 234 14.98 -9.66 -13.64
C GLU A 234 13.60 -10.14 -13.11
#